data_bd69ebf59eb12af43a1759593ed1ab83
#
_entry.id   bd69ebf59eb12af43a1759593ed1ab83
#
_cell.length_a   1.000
_cell.length_b   1.000
_cell.length_c   1.000
_cell.angle_alpha   90.00
_cell.angle_beta   90.00
_cell.angle_gamma   90.00
#
_symmetry.space_group_name_H-M   'P 1'
#
loop_
_entity.id
_entity.type
_entity.pdbx_description
1 polymer ?
#
loop_
_entity_poly.entity_id
_entity_poly.type
_entity_poly.pdbx_seq_one_letter_code
_entity_poly.pdbx_strand_id
1 'polypeptide(L)'
;MEIKFSQELLSILNYARDEAMRTGSYGIGADHIMLGLLRHRDNNASRALAACGIDADALKAAIDEKVFSERAVPWQDRAMVRPTRAAAAQLSAAAYEALKYGQREILSSHFLLALVRSGNGAAADLLRSSGLEYETLCSLMRGHRFILPREETVLPKVEDLLGPLGEQLTRLYGQAGDDTRLLT
;
A
#
# COMPACT_ATOMS: atom_id res chain seq x y z
N MET A 1 22.19 2.51 -3.85
CA MET A 1 21.07 2.73 -4.76
C MET A 1 19.78 2.78 -3.95
N GLU A 2 19.24 3.95 -3.82
CA GLU A 2 18.10 4.19 -2.94
C GLU A 2 16.78 3.93 -3.65
N ILE A 3 15.99 2.99 -3.14
CA ILE A 3 14.60 2.86 -3.50
C ILE A 3 13.77 3.67 -2.51
N LYS A 4 12.76 4.38 -2.99
CA LYS A 4 11.93 5.25 -2.14
C LYS A 4 10.46 5.18 -2.52
N PHE A 5 9.61 5.51 -1.56
CA PHE A 5 8.19 5.72 -1.85
C PHE A 5 8.00 6.99 -2.67
N SER A 6 7.15 6.93 -3.68
CA SER A 6 6.74 8.10 -4.43
C SER A 6 5.97 9.07 -3.52
N GLN A 7 5.91 10.34 -3.92
CA GLN A 7 5.09 11.32 -3.20
C GLN A 7 3.61 10.91 -3.15
N GLU A 8 3.13 10.33 -4.24
CA GLU A 8 1.79 9.74 -4.33
C GLU A 8 1.58 8.69 -3.23
N LEU A 9 2.51 7.74 -3.11
CA LEU A 9 2.38 6.65 -2.14
C LEU A 9 2.55 7.16 -0.70
N LEU A 10 3.41 8.14 -0.46
CA LEU A 10 3.54 8.76 0.87
C LEU A 10 2.22 9.41 1.29
N SER A 11 1.54 10.09 0.38
CA SER A 11 0.21 10.66 0.66
C SER A 11 -0.82 9.59 1.00
N ILE A 12 -0.80 8.49 0.25
CA ILE A 12 -1.67 7.33 0.49
C ILE A 12 -1.39 6.71 1.87
N LEU A 13 -0.12 6.59 2.24
CA LEU A 13 0.26 6.04 3.54
C LEU A 13 -0.19 6.93 4.70
N ASN A 14 -0.19 8.26 4.52
CA ASN A 14 -0.77 9.17 5.49
C ASN A 14 -2.28 8.95 5.65
N TYR A 15 -3.00 8.84 4.54
CA TYR A 15 -4.43 8.51 4.58
C TYR A 15 -4.68 7.13 5.20
N ALA A 16 -3.78 6.17 4.96
CA ALA A 16 -3.90 4.83 5.52
C ALA A 16 -3.92 4.85 7.06
N ARG A 17 -3.10 5.70 7.68
CA ARG A 17 -3.15 5.89 9.14
C ARG A 17 -4.50 6.44 9.59
N ASP A 18 -5.02 7.44 8.89
CA ASP A 18 -6.33 8.02 9.20
C ASP A 18 -7.43 6.97 9.06
N GLU A 19 -7.36 6.14 8.04
CA GLU A 19 -8.32 5.05 7.83
C GLU A 19 -8.20 3.95 8.89
N ALA A 20 -7.00 3.62 9.34
CA ALA A 20 -6.79 2.70 10.45
C ALA A 20 -7.44 3.25 11.73
N MET A 21 -7.23 4.53 12.02
CA MET A 21 -7.83 5.19 13.18
C MET A 21 -9.36 5.21 13.09
N ARG A 22 -9.89 5.58 11.93
CA ARG A 22 -11.34 5.63 11.70
C ARG A 22 -11.99 4.28 11.92
N THR A 23 -11.34 3.21 11.50
CA THR A 23 -11.84 1.85 11.59
C THR A 23 -11.48 1.14 12.91
N GLY A 24 -10.81 1.82 13.82
CA GLY A 24 -10.54 1.31 15.16
C GLY A 24 -9.31 0.43 15.28
N SER A 25 -8.34 0.56 14.39
CA SER A 25 -7.13 -0.26 14.40
C SER A 25 -5.89 0.54 14.77
N TYR A 26 -5.09 0.04 15.71
CA TYR A 26 -3.77 0.57 16.03
C TYR A 26 -2.70 0.08 15.04
N GLY A 27 -2.98 -0.96 14.28
CA GLY A 27 -2.12 -1.46 13.22
C GLY A 27 -2.59 -1.00 11.86
N ILE A 28 -1.70 -0.41 11.07
CA ILE A 28 -1.98 -0.05 9.68
C ILE A 28 -1.69 -1.28 8.83
N GLY A 29 -2.73 -1.96 8.39
CA GLY A 29 -2.62 -3.12 7.53
C GLY A 29 -2.70 -2.77 6.04
N ALA A 30 -2.54 -3.78 5.19
CA ALA A 30 -2.67 -3.62 3.75
C ALA A 30 -4.07 -3.11 3.36
N ASP A 31 -5.11 -3.53 4.08
CA ASP A 31 -6.48 -3.06 3.85
C ASP A 31 -6.62 -1.56 4.10
N HIS A 32 -5.96 -1.04 5.12
CA HIS A 32 -5.95 0.39 5.41
C HIS A 32 -5.19 1.19 4.35
N ILE A 33 -4.09 0.62 3.83
CA ILE A 33 -3.36 1.23 2.71
C ILE A 33 -4.26 1.29 1.47
N MET A 34 -5.01 0.22 1.22
CA MET A 34 -5.97 0.20 0.11
C MET A 34 -7.09 1.22 0.30
N LEU A 35 -7.62 1.38 1.51
CA LEU A 35 -8.60 2.43 1.81
C LEU A 35 -8.01 3.82 1.60
N GLY A 36 -6.77 4.04 2.01
CA GLY A 36 -6.05 5.29 1.79
C GLY A 36 -5.87 5.58 0.30
N LEU A 37 -5.56 4.57 -0.48
CA LEU A 37 -5.42 4.65 -1.93
C LEU A 37 -6.75 5.05 -2.60
N LEU A 38 -7.84 4.44 -2.19
CA LEU A 38 -9.17 4.74 -2.71
C LEU A 38 -9.65 6.15 -2.28
N ARG A 39 -9.28 6.58 -1.09
CA ARG A 39 -9.57 7.91 -0.58
C ARG A 39 -8.81 9.00 -1.35
N HIS A 40 -7.55 8.74 -1.67
CA HIS A 40 -6.69 9.67 -2.42
C HIS A 40 -7.21 9.93 -3.84
N ARG A 41 -7.82 8.96 -4.46
CA ARG A 41 -8.49 8.98 -5.78
C ARG A 41 -7.61 9.26 -6.98
N ASP A 42 -6.75 10.26 -6.96
CA ASP A 42 -5.91 10.63 -8.10
C ASP A 42 -4.53 9.96 -8.00
N ASN A 43 -4.49 8.67 -8.31
CA ASN A 43 -3.26 7.89 -8.31
C ASN A 43 -3.27 6.83 -9.40
N ASN A 44 -2.10 6.28 -9.68
CA ASN A 44 -1.92 5.28 -10.74
C ASN A 44 -2.75 4.02 -10.52
N ALA A 45 -2.83 3.55 -9.28
CA ALA A 45 -3.62 2.36 -8.95
C ALA A 45 -5.12 2.58 -9.17
N SER A 46 -5.64 3.73 -8.77
CA SER A 46 -7.05 4.05 -8.97
C SER A 46 -7.40 4.12 -10.47
N ARG A 47 -6.51 4.67 -11.28
CA ARG A 47 -6.67 4.68 -12.74
C ARG A 47 -6.66 3.27 -13.32
N ALA A 48 -5.77 2.41 -12.82
CA ALA A 48 -5.71 1.01 -13.24
C ALA A 48 -6.98 0.24 -12.86
N LEU A 49 -7.50 0.44 -11.67
CA LEU A 49 -8.75 -0.18 -11.22
C LEU A 49 -9.93 0.27 -12.09
N ALA A 50 -10.03 1.54 -12.38
CA ALA A 50 -11.07 2.08 -13.26
C ALA A 50 -10.99 1.46 -14.67
N ALA A 51 -9.77 1.33 -15.19
CA ALA A 51 -9.55 0.69 -16.49
C ALA A 51 -9.92 -0.79 -16.49
N CYS A 52 -9.87 -1.47 -15.34
CA CYS A 52 -10.34 -2.85 -15.17
C CYS A 52 -11.85 -2.93 -14.93
N GLY A 53 -12.56 -1.82 -14.90
CA GLY A 53 -14.00 -1.79 -14.66
C GLY A 53 -14.39 -1.99 -13.20
N ILE A 54 -13.47 -1.77 -12.28
CA ILE A 54 -13.74 -1.91 -10.84
C ILE A 54 -14.27 -0.58 -10.29
N ASP A 55 -15.44 -0.65 -9.67
CA ASP A 55 -16.05 0.49 -9.00
C ASP A 55 -15.33 0.76 -7.67
N ALA A 56 -14.63 1.89 -7.60
CA ALA A 56 -13.85 2.27 -6.42
C ALA A 56 -14.74 2.47 -5.17
N ASP A 57 -15.91 3.06 -5.33
CA ASP A 57 -16.81 3.31 -4.19
C ASP A 57 -17.39 2.00 -3.64
N ALA A 58 -17.75 1.08 -4.51
CA ALA A 58 -18.22 -0.25 -4.13
C ALA A 58 -17.11 -1.05 -3.42
N LEU A 59 -15.90 -1.00 -3.94
CA LEU A 59 -14.74 -1.66 -3.35
C LEU A 59 -14.44 -1.09 -1.95
N LYS A 60 -14.47 0.23 -1.82
CA LYS A 60 -14.26 0.90 -0.53
C LYS A 60 -15.29 0.47 0.50
N ALA A 61 -16.56 0.47 0.13
CA ALA A 61 -17.65 0.05 1.02
C ALA A 61 -17.49 -1.41 1.46
N ALA A 62 -17.10 -2.28 0.55
CA ALA A 62 -16.90 -3.70 0.85
C ALA A 62 -15.69 -3.94 1.80
N ILE A 63 -14.61 -3.18 1.62
CA ILE A 63 -13.46 -3.25 2.52
C ILE A 63 -13.86 -2.72 3.91
N ASP A 64 -14.53 -1.57 3.97
CA ASP A 64 -15.00 -0.97 5.22
C ASP A 64 -15.84 -1.94 6.03
N GLU A 65 -16.78 -2.63 5.40
CA GLU A 65 -17.63 -3.61 6.07
C GLU A 65 -16.82 -4.71 6.77
N LYS A 66 -15.69 -5.10 6.19
CA LYS A 66 -14.86 -6.18 6.74
C LYS A 66 -13.88 -5.72 7.82
N VAL A 67 -13.42 -4.48 7.77
CA VAL A 67 -12.37 -3.99 8.68
C VAL A 67 -12.89 -3.07 9.77
N PHE A 68 -14.10 -2.56 9.66
CA PHE A 68 -14.65 -1.60 10.59
C PHE A 68 -14.88 -2.20 11.97
N SER A 69 -14.42 -1.48 13.00
CA SER A 69 -14.69 -1.74 14.41
C SER A 69 -15.55 -0.61 14.95
N GLU A 70 -16.32 -0.89 16.00
CA GLU A 70 -17.28 0.06 16.59
C GLU A 70 -16.63 1.30 17.21
N ARG A 71 -15.33 1.24 17.53
CA ARG A 71 -14.63 2.34 18.19
C ARG A 71 -13.44 2.81 17.36
N ALA A 72 -13.50 4.06 16.94
CA ALA A 72 -12.36 4.73 16.35
C ALA A 72 -11.22 4.89 17.38
N VAL A 73 -9.98 4.90 16.89
CA VAL A 73 -8.82 5.19 17.72
C VAL A 73 -8.87 6.68 18.11
N PRO A 74 -8.74 7.04 19.40
CA PRO A 74 -8.71 8.44 19.81
C PRO A 74 -7.56 9.19 19.13
N TRP A 75 -7.79 10.44 18.81
CA TRP A 75 -6.78 11.29 18.17
C TRP A 75 -5.48 11.37 18.97
N GLN A 76 -5.59 11.40 20.29
CA GLN A 76 -4.44 11.42 21.18
C GLN A 76 -3.53 10.20 21.06
N ASP A 77 -4.04 9.10 20.53
CA ASP A 77 -3.27 7.85 20.32
C ASP A 77 -2.70 7.76 18.90
N ARG A 78 -2.81 8.81 18.09
CA ARG A 78 -2.38 8.82 16.70
C ARG A 78 -0.95 8.32 16.50
N ALA A 79 -0.04 8.72 17.38
CA ALA A 79 1.36 8.32 17.32
C ALA A 79 1.59 6.83 17.57
N MET A 80 0.63 6.15 18.21
CA MET A 80 0.67 4.72 18.46
C MET A 80 0.21 3.88 17.27
N VAL A 81 -0.41 4.52 16.27
CA VAL A 81 -0.92 3.84 15.09
C VAL A 81 0.23 3.67 14.08
N ARG A 82 0.64 2.43 13.89
CA ARG A 82 1.86 2.07 13.13
C ARG A 82 1.58 0.94 12.14
N PRO A 83 2.38 0.85 11.06
CA PRO A 83 2.26 -0.27 10.13
C PRO A 83 2.50 -1.61 10.81
N THR A 84 1.70 -2.60 10.45
CA THR A 84 1.93 -3.98 10.84
C THR A 84 3.13 -4.56 10.08
N ARG A 85 3.68 -5.68 10.59
CA ARG A 85 4.73 -6.42 9.88
C ARG A 85 4.24 -6.89 8.51
N ALA A 86 3.00 -7.35 8.45
CA ALA A 86 2.39 -7.79 7.19
C ALA A 86 2.30 -6.64 6.19
N ALA A 87 1.93 -5.43 6.64
CA ALA A 87 1.90 -4.24 5.78
C ALA A 87 3.29 -3.86 5.30
N ALA A 88 4.29 -3.88 6.18
CA ALA A 88 5.68 -3.61 5.79
C ALA A 88 6.19 -4.62 4.76
N ALA A 89 5.87 -5.90 4.94
CA ALA A 89 6.21 -6.94 3.96
C ALA A 89 5.50 -6.70 2.62
N GLN A 90 4.25 -6.25 2.65
CA GLN A 90 3.49 -5.92 1.45
C GLN A 90 4.11 -4.73 0.70
N LEU A 91 4.59 -3.73 1.42
CA LEU A 91 5.31 -2.60 0.81
C LEU A 91 6.66 -3.02 0.25
N SER A 92 7.36 -3.97 0.87
CA SER A 92 8.57 -4.56 0.31
C SER A 92 8.28 -5.33 -0.98
N ALA A 93 7.17 -6.05 -1.03
CA ALA A 93 6.72 -6.72 -2.26
C ALA A 93 6.42 -5.70 -3.37
N ALA A 94 5.85 -4.55 -3.02
CA ALA A 94 5.64 -3.44 -3.96
C ALA A 94 6.97 -2.90 -4.50
N ALA A 95 7.99 -2.82 -3.64
CA ALA A 95 9.34 -2.42 -4.06
C ALA A 95 9.91 -3.40 -5.10
N TYR A 96 9.68 -4.70 -4.92
CA TYR A 96 10.06 -5.71 -5.92
C TYR A 96 9.38 -5.47 -7.26
N GLU A 97 8.10 -5.15 -7.26
CA GLU A 97 7.38 -4.83 -8.48
C GLU A 97 7.99 -3.61 -9.19
N ALA A 98 8.34 -2.57 -8.44
CA ALA A 98 9.02 -1.40 -8.99
C ALA A 98 10.38 -1.77 -9.62
N LEU A 99 11.18 -2.56 -8.93
CA LEU A 99 12.52 -2.96 -9.39
C LEU A 99 12.48 -3.82 -10.64
N LYS A 100 11.47 -4.68 -10.81
CA LYS A 100 11.29 -5.46 -12.04
C LYS A 100 11.22 -4.58 -13.28
N TYR A 101 10.66 -3.39 -13.14
CA TYR A 101 10.56 -2.41 -14.22
C TYR A 101 11.69 -1.37 -14.16
N GLY A 102 12.68 -1.61 -13.29
CA GLY A 102 13.83 -0.76 -13.10
C GLY A 102 13.52 0.59 -12.52
N GLN A 103 12.41 0.71 -11.86
CA GLN A 103 12.00 1.92 -11.17
C GLN A 103 12.50 1.89 -9.73
N ARG A 104 12.90 3.05 -9.23
CA ARG A 104 13.39 3.21 -7.86
C ARG A 104 12.40 3.98 -7.01
N GLU A 105 11.31 4.39 -7.61
CA GLU A 105 10.18 5.00 -6.94
C GLU A 105 9.03 4.00 -6.90
N ILE A 106 8.53 3.73 -5.70
CA ILE A 106 7.43 2.80 -5.50
C ILE A 106 6.13 3.57 -5.65
N LEU A 107 5.40 3.27 -6.71
CA LEU A 107 4.09 3.89 -6.99
C LEU A 107 2.96 3.09 -6.38
N SER A 108 1.78 3.69 -6.32
CA SER A 108 0.56 2.99 -5.90
C SER A 108 0.25 1.77 -6.78
N SER A 109 0.58 1.85 -8.07
CA SER A 109 0.43 0.74 -9.02
C SER A 109 1.29 -0.46 -8.63
N HIS A 110 2.50 -0.23 -8.13
CA HIS A 110 3.36 -1.32 -7.65
C HIS A 110 2.76 -1.99 -6.41
N PHE A 111 2.17 -1.20 -5.52
CA PHE A 111 1.46 -1.74 -4.36
C PHE A 111 0.27 -2.60 -4.79
N LEU A 112 -0.51 -2.13 -5.75
CA LEU A 112 -1.66 -2.87 -6.27
C LEU A 112 -1.24 -4.20 -6.91
N LEU A 113 -0.16 -4.21 -7.70
CA LEU A 113 0.39 -5.43 -8.30
C LEU A 113 0.80 -6.43 -7.22
N ALA A 114 1.54 -5.98 -6.22
CA ALA A 114 1.99 -6.83 -5.13
C ALA A 114 0.81 -7.39 -4.32
N LEU A 115 -0.21 -6.58 -4.09
CA LEU A 115 -1.41 -6.98 -3.36
C LEU A 115 -2.17 -8.08 -4.10
N VAL A 116 -2.37 -7.93 -5.40
CA VAL A 116 -3.09 -8.92 -6.22
C VAL A 116 -2.28 -10.22 -6.33
N ARG A 117 -0.95 -10.12 -6.43
CA ARG A 117 -0.08 -11.27 -6.57
C ARG A 117 0.01 -12.12 -5.31
N SER A 118 0.26 -11.50 -4.17
CA SER A 118 0.60 -12.21 -2.94
C SER A 118 0.02 -11.62 -1.67
N GLY A 119 -0.87 -10.63 -1.81
CA GLY A 119 -1.47 -9.98 -0.66
C GLY A 119 -2.46 -10.86 0.09
N ASN A 120 -2.61 -10.56 1.37
CA ASN A 120 -3.60 -11.16 2.25
C ASN A 120 -4.53 -10.07 2.78
N GLY A 121 -5.71 -10.47 3.19
CA GLY A 121 -6.70 -9.59 3.79
C GLY A 121 -7.90 -9.35 2.89
N ALA A 122 -8.81 -8.52 3.37
CA ALA A 122 -10.10 -8.28 2.72
C ALA A 122 -9.94 -7.66 1.33
N ALA A 123 -9.09 -6.65 1.19
CA ALA A 123 -8.88 -5.97 -0.09
C ALA A 123 -8.34 -6.91 -1.15
N ALA A 124 -7.31 -7.71 -0.81
CA ALA A 124 -6.73 -8.68 -1.73
C ALA A 124 -7.75 -9.73 -2.16
N ASP A 125 -8.52 -10.25 -1.22
CA ASP A 125 -9.55 -11.25 -1.50
C ASP A 125 -10.66 -10.69 -2.39
N LEU A 126 -11.11 -9.46 -2.13
CA LEU A 126 -12.13 -8.79 -2.92
C LEU A 126 -11.65 -8.54 -4.36
N LEU A 127 -10.42 -8.10 -4.54
CA LEU A 127 -9.85 -7.87 -5.87
C LEU A 127 -9.75 -9.16 -6.66
N ARG A 128 -9.26 -10.23 -6.04
CA ARG A 128 -9.17 -11.54 -6.71
C ARG A 128 -10.56 -12.13 -7.01
N SER A 129 -11.51 -11.94 -6.11
CA SER A 129 -12.90 -12.40 -6.32
C SER A 129 -13.59 -11.66 -7.47
N SER A 130 -13.19 -10.42 -7.75
CA SER A 130 -13.69 -9.65 -8.90
C SER A 130 -13.11 -10.10 -10.23
N GLY A 131 -12.24 -11.12 -10.22
CA GLY A 131 -11.61 -11.65 -11.44
C GLY A 131 -10.33 -10.93 -11.84
N LEU A 132 -9.80 -10.05 -11.00
CA LEU A 132 -8.57 -9.33 -11.29
C LEU A 132 -7.36 -10.25 -11.10
N GLU A 133 -6.71 -10.57 -12.20
CA GLU A 133 -5.50 -11.41 -12.20
C GLU A 133 -4.25 -10.56 -12.36
N TYR A 134 -3.16 -10.99 -11.72
CA TYR A 134 -1.88 -10.31 -11.77
C TYR A 134 -1.39 -10.05 -13.20
N GLU A 135 -1.41 -11.07 -14.05
CA GLU A 135 -0.94 -10.95 -15.44
C GLU A 135 -1.78 -9.98 -16.27
N THR A 136 -3.09 -10.00 -16.06
CA THR A 136 -4.00 -9.06 -16.72
C THR A 136 -3.70 -7.63 -16.28
N LEU A 137 -3.48 -7.42 -15.00
CA LEU A 137 -3.15 -6.11 -14.44
C LEU A 137 -1.80 -5.62 -14.94
N CYS A 138 -0.79 -6.50 -15.02
CA CYS A 138 0.51 -6.16 -15.61
C CYS A 138 0.39 -5.71 -17.06
N SER A 139 -0.34 -6.44 -17.87
CA SER A 139 -0.57 -6.13 -19.29
C SER A 139 -1.25 -4.79 -19.45
N LEU A 140 -2.28 -4.54 -18.65
CA LEU A 140 -3.02 -3.28 -18.66
C LEU A 140 -2.12 -2.10 -18.27
N MET A 141 -1.35 -2.25 -17.20
CA MET A 141 -0.47 -1.19 -16.72
C MET A 141 0.58 -0.82 -17.75
N ARG A 142 1.15 -1.80 -18.43
CA ARG A 142 2.10 -1.55 -19.54
C ARG A 142 1.46 -0.82 -20.69
N GLY A 143 0.27 -1.26 -21.10
CA GLY A 143 -0.48 -0.65 -22.20
C GLY A 143 -0.85 0.80 -21.91
N HIS A 144 -1.16 1.13 -20.68
CA HIS A 144 -1.51 2.47 -20.25
C HIS A 144 -0.34 3.26 -19.66
N ARG A 145 0.86 2.72 -19.69
CA ARG A 145 2.09 3.32 -19.15
C ARG A 145 2.03 3.67 -17.65
N PHE A 146 1.23 2.95 -16.90
CA PHE A 146 1.20 3.08 -15.44
C PHE A 146 2.49 2.56 -14.79
N ILE A 147 3.21 1.70 -15.51
CA ILE A 147 4.57 1.26 -15.18
C ILE A 147 5.38 1.21 -16.47
N LEU A 148 6.65 1.53 -16.37
CA LEU A 148 7.53 1.49 -17.54
C LEU A 148 8.21 0.12 -17.65
N PRO A 149 8.13 -0.53 -18.81
CA PRO A 149 8.88 -1.78 -19.03
C PRO A 149 10.38 -1.51 -19.00
N ARG A 150 11.14 -2.52 -18.60
CA ARG A 150 12.59 -2.38 -18.52
C ARG A 150 13.36 -3.67 -18.72
N GLU A 151 14.66 -3.48 -19.00
CA GLU A 151 15.64 -4.55 -19.10
C GLU A 151 15.79 -5.33 -17.80
N GLU A 152 16.19 -6.59 -17.93
CA GLU A 152 16.43 -7.47 -16.79
C GLU A 152 17.41 -6.84 -15.81
N THR A 153 16.97 -6.73 -14.56
CA THR A 153 17.79 -6.20 -13.47
C THR A 153 17.92 -7.29 -12.41
N VAL A 154 19.11 -7.42 -11.84
CA VAL A 154 19.30 -8.30 -10.69
C VAL A 154 18.52 -7.70 -9.51
N LEU A 155 17.55 -8.44 -9.01
CA LEU A 155 16.73 -7.99 -7.90
C LEU A 155 17.48 -8.23 -6.57
N PRO A 156 17.48 -7.24 -5.65
CA PRO A 156 18.01 -7.45 -4.31
C PRO A 156 17.14 -8.44 -3.52
N LYS A 157 17.68 -8.95 -2.44
CA LYS A 157 16.90 -9.78 -1.53
C LYS A 157 15.90 -8.92 -0.77
N VAL A 158 14.77 -9.54 -0.35
CA VAL A 158 13.73 -8.84 0.42
C VAL A 158 14.31 -8.19 1.67
N GLU A 159 15.21 -8.90 2.36
CA GLU A 159 15.88 -8.41 3.56
C GLU A 159 16.63 -7.11 3.34
N ASP A 160 17.24 -6.95 2.17
CA ASP A 160 17.98 -5.74 1.82
C ASP A 160 17.05 -4.52 1.60
N LEU A 161 15.79 -4.76 1.29
CA LEU A 161 14.78 -3.70 1.10
C LEU A 161 14.12 -3.29 2.42
N LEU A 162 14.01 -4.19 3.39
CA LEU A 162 13.31 -3.94 4.64
C LEU A 162 13.94 -2.80 5.45
N GLY A 163 15.28 -2.70 5.45
CA GLY A 163 15.98 -1.63 6.16
C GLY A 163 15.64 -0.23 5.63
N PRO A 164 15.91 0.06 4.33
CA PRO A 164 15.60 1.37 3.76
C PRO A 164 14.13 1.74 3.81
N LEU A 165 13.24 0.81 3.53
CA LEU A 165 11.79 1.05 3.57
C LEU A 165 11.30 1.25 5.00
N GLY A 166 11.83 0.48 5.95
CA GLY A 166 11.53 0.64 7.36
C GLY A 166 11.93 2.04 7.87
N GLU A 167 13.07 2.54 7.45
CA GLU A 167 13.52 3.90 7.79
C GLU A 167 12.56 4.96 7.22
N GLN A 168 12.12 4.80 5.98
CA GLN A 168 11.16 5.72 5.35
C GLN A 168 9.82 5.70 6.07
N LEU A 169 9.32 4.53 6.47
CA LEU A 169 8.10 4.40 7.25
C LEU A 169 8.25 5.04 8.63
N THR A 170 9.40 4.86 9.29
CA THR A 170 9.69 5.48 10.57
C THR A 170 9.71 7.00 10.46
N ARG A 171 10.32 7.56 9.42
CA ARG A 171 10.30 8.99 9.16
C ARG A 171 8.89 9.52 8.93
N LEU A 172 8.07 8.79 8.20
CA LEU A 172 6.71 9.19 7.89
C LEU A 172 5.81 9.22 9.13
N TYR A 173 5.87 8.16 9.96
CA TYR A 173 4.96 7.95 11.08
C TYR A 173 5.59 8.30 12.43
N GLY A 174 6.91 8.33 12.52
CA GLY A 174 7.66 8.51 13.75
C GLY A 174 8.25 9.90 13.96
N GLN A 175 7.73 10.92 13.28
CA GLN A 175 8.26 12.28 13.38
C GLN A 175 8.09 12.92 14.75
N ALA A 176 7.21 12.42 15.57
CA ALA A 176 7.24 12.72 16.99
C ALA A 176 8.27 11.77 17.61
N GLY A 177 9.54 12.14 17.54
CA GLY A 177 10.69 11.29 17.86
C GLY A 177 10.70 10.67 19.27
N ASP A 178 9.78 11.06 20.12
CA ASP A 178 9.66 10.50 21.46
C ASP A 178 8.71 9.31 21.54
N ASP A 179 7.96 9.06 20.49
CA ASP A 179 6.90 8.05 20.51
C ASP A 179 7.41 6.61 20.38
N THR A 180 8.64 6.44 19.91
CA THR A 180 9.29 5.13 19.89
C THR A 180 9.47 4.54 21.29
N ARG A 181 9.42 5.36 22.33
CA ARG A 181 9.52 4.91 23.72
C ARG A 181 8.24 4.26 24.22
N LEU A 182 7.13 4.51 23.54
CA LEU A 182 5.83 3.94 23.91
C LEU A 182 5.60 2.55 23.30
N LEU A 183 6.50 2.09 22.45
CA LEU A 183 6.39 0.81 21.74
C LEU A 183 7.26 -0.30 22.32
N THR A 184 7.97 -0.03 23.44
CA THR A 184 8.77 -1.03 24.16
C THR A 184 8.00 -1.63 25.33
#